data_d3a9ccc30db96cb0401e7414ed0bbade
#
_entry.id   d3a9ccc30db96cb0401e7414ed0bbade
#
_cell.length_a   1.000
_cell.length_b   1.000
_cell.length_c   1.000
_cell.angle_alpha   90.00
_cell.angle_beta   90.00
_cell.angle_gamma   90.00
#
_symmetry.space_group_name_H-M   'P 1'
#
loop_
_entity.id
_entity.type
_entity.pdbx_description
1 polymer ?
#
loop_
_entity_poly.entity_id
_entity_poly.type
_entity_poly.pdbx_seq_one_letter_code
_entity_poly.pdbx_strand_id
1 'polypeptide(L)'
;MAVISLVNLHYQIEGQVILRNINLEFSKGETFVIMGPSGCGKSTLLRLIMGLIQPTAGWIEIDGTNTNLLSNKDWQLLRRKMGMVFQSAALFDSMNVYDNIAFGLRRGKMAESLIEKRVYEVLSIVGLEPSVAQKMPADLSGGMKKRTAIARAIAFEPPILLYDEPTTGLDPIIADTINDLICELQKRLNITSIVVTHDIISALKVADRIGLLYEANLVEVKERADLKNAEHPLMKAFLKNFELVV
;
A
#
# COMPACT_ATOMS: atom_id res chain seq x y z
N MET A 1 0.70 -16.06 11.12
CA MET A 1 1.87 -15.49 11.84
C MET A 1 1.99 -14.04 11.40
N ALA A 2 2.00 -13.10 12.34
CA ALA A 2 2.09 -11.68 12.03
C ALA A 2 3.44 -11.36 11.38
N VAL A 3 3.42 -10.57 10.30
CA VAL A 3 4.62 -10.07 9.62
C VAL A 3 4.91 -8.62 9.99
N ILE A 4 3.86 -7.88 10.36
CA ILE A 4 3.96 -6.53 10.92
C ILE A 4 3.05 -6.47 12.14
N SER A 5 3.55 -5.87 13.23
CA SER A 5 2.76 -5.60 14.43
C SER A 5 2.95 -4.15 14.87
N LEU A 6 1.85 -3.48 15.13
CA LEU A 6 1.81 -2.14 15.71
C LEU A 6 1.51 -2.28 17.20
N VAL A 7 2.38 -1.78 18.05
CA VAL A 7 2.25 -1.95 19.51
C VAL A 7 2.16 -0.59 20.19
N ASN A 8 0.97 -0.28 20.72
CA ASN A 8 0.65 0.99 21.38
C ASN A 8 1.10 2.20 20.56
N LEU A 9 0.99 2.10 19.21
CA LEU A 9 1.54 3.08 18.29
C LEU A 9 0.82 4.41 18.47
N HIS A 10 1.59 5.44 18.77
CA HIS A 10 1.11 6.81 18.94
C HIS A 10 1.93 7.76 18.05
N TYR A 11 1.23 8.68 17.41
CA TYR A 11 1.88 9.72 16.62
C TYR A 11 1.14 11.06 16.75
N GLN A 12 1.89 12.11 17.05
CA GLN A 12 1.40 13.48 17.08
C GLN A 12 2.38 14.42 16.36
N ILE A 13 1.85 15.50 15.83
CA ILE A 13 2.61 16.57 15.20
C ILE A 13 2.08 17.92 15.72
N GLU A 14 2.95 18.80 16.19
CA GLU A 14 2.59 20.15 16.69
C GLU A 14 1.44 20.12 17.72
N GLY A 15 1.43 19.11 18.59
CA GLY A 15 0.39 18.92 19.61
C GLY A 15 -0.91 18.27 19.12
N GLN A 16 -1.09 18.10 17.81
CA GLN A 16 -2.24 17.40 17.27
C GLN A 16 -2.00 15.89 17.23
N VAL A 17 -2.86 15.11 17.87
CA VAL A 17 -2.82 13.64 17.83
C VAL A 17 -3.37 13.15 16.49
N ILE A 18 -2.55 12.42 15.73
CA ILE A 18 -2.91 11.83 14.43
C ILE A 18 -3.25 10.35 14.58
N LEU A 19 -2.50 9.61 15.43
CA LEU A 19 -2.77 8.22 15.76
C LEU A 19 -2.64 8.04 17.26
N ARG A 20 -3.59 7.32 17.87
CA ARG A 20 -3.66 7.13 19.32
C ARG A 20 -3.72 5.66 19.67
N ASN A 21 -2.63 5.17 20.31
CA ASN A 21 -2.57 3.82 20.88
C ASN A 21 -3.07 2.72 19.93
N ILE A 22 -2.60 2.74 18.69
CA ILE A 22 -2.98 1.74 17.69
C ILE A 22 -2.28 0.43 17.99
N ASN A 23 -3.08 -0.63 18.13
CA ASN A 23 -2.63 -2.01 18.26
C ASN A 23 -3.23 -2.80 17.13
N LEU A 24 -2.40 -3.38 16.25
CA LEU A 24 -2.84 -4.09 15.06
C LEU A 24 -1.76 -5.04 14.58
N GLU A 25 -2.16 -6.23 14.16
CA GLU A 25 -1.29 -7.21 13.53
C GLU A 25 -1.72 -7.46 12.09
N PHE A 26 -0.73 -7.56 11.20
CA PHE A 26 -0.92 -7.93 9.80
C PHE A 26 -0.33 -9.31 9.56
N SER A 27 -1.16 -10.22 9.05
CA SER A 27 -0.77 -11.61 8.79
C SER A 27 -0.04 -11.75 7.45
N LYS A 28 0.84 -12.74 7.38
CA LYS A 28 1.56 -13.01 6.13
C LYS A 28 0.59 -13.41 5.02
N GLY A 29 0.71 -12.77 3.86
CA GLY A 29 -0.08 -13.09 2.66
C GLY A 29 -1.50 -12.54 2.66
N GLU A 30 -1.92 -11.78 3.70
CA GLU A 30 -3.22 -11.13 3.69
C GLU A 30 -3.19 -9.77 2.97
N THR A 31 -4.33 -9.35 2.46
CA THR A 31 -4.62 -7.96 2.13
C THR A 31 -5.44 -7.35 3.25
N PHE A 32 -4.80 -6.47 4.04
CA PHE A 32 -5.48 -5.70 5.08
C PHE A 32 -5.81 -4.30 4.56
N VAL A 33 -7.08 -3.92 4.65
CA VAL A 33 -7.52 -2.57 4.24
C VAL A 33 -7.77 -1.69 5.47
N ILE A 34 -7.23 -0.48 5.47
CA ILE A 34 -7.52 0.53 6.47
C ILE A 34 -8.42 1.59 5.84
N MET A 35 -9.65 1.61 6.28
CA MET A 35 -10.64 2.60 5.86
C MET A 35 -10.73 3.76 6.84
N GLY A 36 -11.29 4.87 6.37
CA GLY A 36 -11.61 6.03 7.19
C GLY A 36 -11.71 7.31 6.37
N PRO A 37 -12.24 8.39 6.96
CA PRO A 37 -12.37 9.69 6.30
C PRO A 37 -11.02 10.25 5.83
N SER A 38 -11.06 11.20 4.91
CA SER A 38 -9.86 11.95 4.51
C SER A 38 -9.27 12.67 5.72
N GLY A 39 -7.93 12.63 5.86
CA GLY A 39 -7.23 13.30 6.97
C GLY A 39 -7.20 12.53 8.29
N CYS A 40 -7.82 11.34 8.43
CA CYS A 40 -7.84 10.61 9.70
C CYS A 40 -6.52 9.90 10.07
N GLY A 41 -5.44 10.02 9.26
CA GLY A 41 -4.11 9.47 9.58
C GLY A 41 -3.71 8.23 8.79
N LYS A 42 -4.47 7.76 7.79
CA LYS A 42 -4.18 6.55 7.00
C LYS A 42 -2.79 6.57 6.32
N SER A 43 -2.51 7.62 5.54
CA SER A 43 -1.21 7.77 4.88
C SER A 43 -0.07 7.98 5.88
N THR A 44 -0.36 8.59 7.04
CA THR A 44 0.60 8.72 8.15
C THR A 44 0.99 7.37 8.69
N LEU A 45 0.03 6.46 8.85
CA LEU A 45 0.31 5.09 9.30
C LEU A 45 1.22 4.34 8.33
N LEU A 46 0.99 4.45 7.01
CA LEU A 46 1.89 3.86 6.01
C LEU A 46 3.30 4.45 6.08
N ARG A 47 3.43 5.77 6.29
CA ARG A 47 4.74 6.42 6.45
C ARG A 47 5.49 5.96 7.69
N LEU A 48 4.78 5.69 8.80
CA LEU A 48 5.35 5.11 10.01
C LEU A 48 5.85 3.68 9.75
N ILE A 49 5.04 2.83 9.08
CA ILE A 49 5.43 1.45 8.73
C ILE A 49 6.68 1.47 7.83
N MET A 50 6.77 2.40 6.87
CA MET A 50 7.95 2.57 6.01
C MET A 50 9.15 3.19 6.73
N GLY A 51 8.99 3.65 7.97
CA GLY A 51 10.04 4.37 8.72
C GLY A 51 10.43 5.70 8.08
N LEU A 52 9.52 6.34 7.32
CA LEU A 52 9.72 7.67 6.75
C LEU A 52 9.54 8.76 7.82
N ILE A 53 8.76 8.45 8.85
CA ILE A 53 8.60 9.23 10.09
C ILE A 53 8.68 8.28 11.27
N GLN A 54 9.02 8.79 12.46
CA GLN A 54 9.14 8.00 13.68
C GLN A 54 7.89 8.17 14.55
N PRO A 55 7.42 7.10 15.23
CA PRO A 55 6.33 7.22 16.19
C PRO A 55 6.73 8.09 17.38
N THR A 56 5.76 8.80 17.98
CA THR A 56 5.96 9.58 19.19
C THR A 56 6.02 8.68 20.43
N ALA A 57 5.27 7.54 20.42
CA ALA A 57 5.33 6.49 21.42
C ALA A 57 4.88 5.15 20.81
N GLY A 58 5.17 4.06 21.51
CA GLY A 58 4.98 2.71 20.99
C GLY A 58 6.04 2.34 19.97
N TRP A 59 5.83 1.24 19.25
CA TRP A 59 6.77 0.76 18.22
C TRP A 59 6.06 -0.06 17.14
N ILE A 60 6.79 -0.31 16.09
CA ILE A 60 6.39 -1.22 15.00
C ILE A 60 7.37 -2.37 14.98
N GLU A 61 6.87 -3.59 14.88
CA GLU A 61 7.68 -4.78 14.62
C GLU A 61 7.46 -5.23 13.18
N ILE A 62 8.55 -5.56 12.48
CA ILE A 62 8.52 -6.14 11.14
C ILE A 62 9.42 -7.37 11.13
N ASP A 63 8.86 -8.52 10.76
CA ASP A 63 9.54 -9.82 10.87
C ASP A 63 10.13 -10.06 12.27
N GLY A 64 9.41 -9.69 13.34
CA GLY A 64 9.86 -9.83 14.74
C GLY A 64 10.94 -8.83 15.18
N THR A 65 11.29 -7.87 14.32
CA THR A 65 12.30 -6.85 14.65
C THR A 65 11.62 -5.54 15.05
N ASN A 66 11.89 -5.04 16.25
CA ASN A 66 11.44 -3.72 16.69
C ASN A 66 12.16 -2.62 15.91
N THR A 67 11.39 -1.84 15.16
CA THR A 67 11.93 -0.83 14.23
C THR A 67 12.56 0.38 14.91
N ASN A 68 12.21 0.65 16.18
CA ASN A 68 12.83 1.75 16.94
C ASN A 68 14.33 1.49 17.26
N LEU A 69 14.76 0.22 17.16
CA LEU A 69 16.14 -0.18 17.41
C LEU A 69 17.02 -0.17 16.14
N LEU A 70 16.43 0.10 14.98
CA LEU A 70 17.12 0.01 13.70
C LEU A 70 17.98 1.24 13.42
N SER A 71 19.22 1.00 12.98
CA SER A 71 20.06 2.03 12.40
C SER A 71 19.57 2.45 11.01
N ASN A 72 20.05 3.58 10.49
CA ASN A 72 19.74 4.00 9.12
C ASN A 72 20.11 2.93 8.06
N LYS A 73 21.18 2.17 8.29
CA LYS A 73 21.60 1.08 7.41
C LYS A 73 20.62 -0.09 7.44
N ASP A 74 20.14 -0.46 8.62
CA ASP A 74 19.16 -1.53 8.79
C ASP A 74 17.83 -1.15 8.16
N TRP A 75 17.39 0.11 8.33
CA TRP A 75 16.22 0.65 7.63
C TRP A 75 16.34 0.58 6.10
N GLN A 76 17.53 0.84 5.53
CA GLN A 76 17.72 0.69 4.08
C GLN A 76 17.54 -0.77 3.63
N LEU A 77 18.00 -1.74 4.43
CA LEU A 77 17.81 -3.16 4.14
C LEU A 77 16.34 -3.58 4.29
N LEU A 78 15.68 -3.10 5.35
CA LEU A 78 14.29 -3.41 5.61
C LEU A 78 13.37 -2.84 4.52
N ARG A 79 13.62 -1.60 4.05
CA ARG A 79 12.83 -0.98 2.96
C ARG A 79 12.94 -1.72 1.62
N ARG A 80 13.98 -2.55 1.40
CA ARG A 80 14.03 -3.43 0.22
C ARG A 80 13.01 -4.55 0.27
N LYS A 81 12.53 -4.91 1.46
CA LYS A 81 11.46 -5.89 1.67
C LYS A 81 10.06 -5.27 1.55
N MET A 82 9.97 -3.97 1.30
CA MET A 82 8.71 -3.25 1.22
C MET A 82 8.62 -2.44 -0.07
N GLY A 83 7.51 -2.56 -0.78
CA GLY A 83 7.16 -1.67 -1.89
C GLY A 83 6.09 -0.68 -1.45
N MET A 84 6.08 0.52 -2.03
CA MET A 84 5.03 1.50 -1.77
C MET A 84 4.50 2.09 -3.07
N VAL A 85 3.18 2.12 -3.19
CA VAL A 85 2.42 2.74 -4.28
C VAL A 85 1.73 3.97 -3.71
N PHE A 86 2.14 5.15 -4.17
CA PHE A 86 1.60 6.42 -3.70
C PHE A 86 0.33 6.82 -4.44
N GLN A 87 -0.48 7.66 -3.82
CA GLN A 87 -1.73 8.17 -4.38
C GLN A 87 -1.55 8.84 -5.75
N SER A 88 -0.50 9.63 -5.95
CA SER A 88 -0.17 10.30 -7.22
C SER A 88 0.67 9.45 -8.18
N ALA A 89 0.88 8.12 -7.90
CA ALA A 89 1.86 7.26 -8.55
C ALA A 89 3.33 7.66 -8.29
N ALA A 90 3.63 8.93 -8.05
CA ALA A 90 4.95 9.49 -7.73
C ALA A 90 6.06 9.00 -8.69
N LEU A 91 5.77 9.00 -9.99
CA LEU A 91 6.77 8.70 -11.02
C LEU A 91 7.73 9.89 -11.14
N PHE A 92 8.97 9.59 -11.50
CA PHE A 92 9.95 10.61 -11.85
C PHE A 92 9.63 11.13 -13.25
N ASP A 93 9.20 12.37 -13.37
CA ASP A 93 8.77 12.98 -14.64
C ASP A 93 9.90 13.10 -15.67
N SER A 94 11.15 13.14 -15.22
CA SER A 94 12.36 13.20 -16.05
C SER A 94 12.85 11.82 -16.55
N MET A 95 12.15 10.74 -16.18
CA MET A 95 12.52 9.36 -16.52
C MET A 95 11.37 8.69 -17.29
N ASN A 96 11.69 7.90 -18.31
CA ASN A 96 10.69 7.05 -18.96
C ASN A 96 10.22 5.93 -18.02
N VAL A 97 9.27 5.12 -18.47
CA VAL A 97 8.71 4.00 -17.69
C VAL A 97 9.80 3.00 -17.31
N TYR A 98 10.67 2.62 -18.27
CA TYR A 98 11.79 1.73 -18.02
C TYR A 98 12.67 2.23 -16.87
N ASP A 99 13.13 3.47 -16.96
CA ASP A 99 14.02 4.06 -15.96
C ASP A 99 13.34 4.24 -14.60
N ASN A 100 12.04 4.56 -14.57
CA ASN A 100 11.27 4.60 -13.34
C ASN A 100 11.29 3.25 -12.61
N ILE A 101 11.11 2.14 -13.34
CA ILE A 101 11.13 0.78 -12.76
C ILE A 101 12.57 0.37 -12.40
N ALA A 102 13.53 0.63 -13.29
CA ALA A 102 14.94 0.28 -13.12
C ALA A 102 15.64 1.06 -12.01
N PHE A 103 15.13 2.24 -11.64
CA PHE A 103 15.79 3.16 -10.71
C PHE A 103 16.22 2.49 -9.39
N GLY A 104 15.31 1.78 -8.75
CA GLY A 104 15.61 1.05 -7.51
C GLY A 104 16.62 -0.06 -7.73
N LEU A 105 16.46 -0.85 -8.79
CA LEU A 105 17.32 -1.98 -9.12
C LEU A 105 18.77 -1.54 -9.36
N ARG A 106 18.98 -0.44 -10.09
CA ARG A 106 20.31 0.18 -10.28
C ARG A 106 20.94 0.63 -8.96
N ARG A 107 20.16 1.26 -8.07
CA ARG A 107 20.65 1.61 -6.73
C ARG A 107 20.97 0.37 -5.89
N GLY A 108 20.28 -0.74 -6.15
CA GLY A 108 20.60 -2.06 -5.59
C GLY A 108 21.85 -2.72 -6.18
N LYS A 109 22.51 -2.08 -7.16
CA LYS A 109 23.68 -2.59 -7.88
C LYS A 109 23.43 -3.89 -8.65
N MET A 110 22.20 -4.09 -9.13
CA MET A 110 21.87 -5.21 -10.02
C MET A 110 22.52 -5.01 -11.40
N ALA A 111 22.97 -6.07 -12.04
CA ALA A 111 23.54 -5.99 -13.38
C ALA A 111 22.48 -5.55 -14.42
N GLU A 112 22.86 -4.70 -15.39
CA GLU A 112 21.91 -4.10 -16.34
C GLU A 112 21.14 -5.15 -17.16
N SER A 113 21.77 -6.25 -17.53
CA SER A 113 21.09 -7.37 -18.22
C SER A 113 19.98 -8.04 -17.38
N LEU A 114 20.14 -8.08 -16.06
CA LEU A 114 19.12 -8.58 -15.15
C LEU A 114 18.01 -7.52 -14.93
N ILE A 115 18.40 -6.24 -14.91
CA ILE A 115 17.46 -5.12 -14.81
C ILE A 115 16.52 -5.13 -16.01
N GLU A 116 17.07 -5.23 -17.22
CA GLU A 116 16.27 -5.26 -18.46
C GLU A 116 15.25 -6.40 -18.42
N LYS A 117 15.70 -7.61 -18.12
CA LYS A 117 14.80 -8.76 -17.99
C LYS A 117 13.71 -8.50 -16.95
N ARG A 118 14.08 -7.97 -15.78
CA ARG A 118 13.14 -7.72 -14.69
C ARG A 118 12.14 -6.61 -15.02
N VAL A 119 12.55 -5.55 -15.70
CA VAL A 119 11.66 -4.46 -16.12
C VAL A 119 10.56 -5.00 -17.04
N TYR A 120 10.92 -5.77 -18.08
CA TYR A 120 9.91 -6.33 -18.99
C TYR A 120 9.03 -7.39 -18.32
N GLU A 121 9.57 -8.16 -17.39
CA GLU A 121 8.79 -9.09 -16.57
C GLU A 121 7.71 -8.37 -15.75
N VAL A 122 8.08 -7.32 -15.00
CA VAL A 122 7.10 -6.59 -14.18
C VAL A 122 6.11 -5.78 -15.02
N LEU A 123 6.51 -5.28 -16.20
CA LEU A 123 5.57 -4.68 -17.15
C LEU A 123 4.49 -5.68 -17.57
N SER A 124 4.90 -6.90 -17.91
CA SER A 124 3.96 -7.99 -18.23
C SER A 124 3.05 -8.31 -17.04
N ILE A 125 3.60 -8.40 -15.83
CA ILE A 125 2.81 -8.69 -14.60
C ILE A 125 1.72 -7.64 -14.39
N VAL A 126 2.01 -6.36 -14.61
CA VAL A 126 1.01 -5.29 -14.44
C VAL A 126 0.14 -5.05 -15.68
N GLY A 127 0.26 -5.88 -16.72
CA GLY A 127 -0.52 -5.79 -17.96
C GLY A 127 -0.21 -4.54 -18.79
N LEU A 128 1.07 -4.14 -18.86
CA LEU A 128 1.56 -3.10 -19.74
C LEU A 128 2.39 -3.71 -20.88
N GLU A 129 2.11 -3.27 -22.11
CA GLU A 129 2.86 -3.69 -23.31
C GLU A 129 4.33 -3.25 -23.25
N PRO A 130 5.27 -4.02 -23.78
CA PRO A 130 6.70 -3.66 -23.82
C PRO A 130 6.98 -2.28 -24.44
N SER A 131 6.17 -1.86 -25.44
CA SER A 131 6.26 -0.56 -26.09
C SER A 131 6.09 0.64 -25.16
N VAL A 132 5.45 0.42 -23.98
CA VAL A 132 5.23 1.45 -22.96
C VAL A 132 6.55 1.80 -22.24
N ALA A 133 7.55 0.92 -22.24
CA ALA A 133 8.82 1.11 -21.54
C ALA A 133 9.50 2.45 -21.89
N GLN A 134 9.40 2.91 -23.13
CA GLN A 134 10.05 4.13 -23.59
C GLN A 134 9.19 5.40 -23.44
N LYS A 135 7.92 5.28 -23.00
CA LYS A 135 7.05 6.44 -22.81
C LYS A 135 7.44 7.23 -21.56
N MET A 136 7.26 8.55 -21.66
CA MET A 136 7.40 9.44 -20.49
C MET A 136 6.11 9.42 -19.66
N PRO A 137 6.19 9.73 -18.34
CA PRO A 137 4.99 9.80 -17.50
C PRO A 137 3.89 10.74 -18.05
N ALA A 138 4.27 11.82 -18.74
CA ALA A 138 3.33 12.75 -19.35
C ALA A 138 2.44 12.08 -20.42
N ASP A 139 2.95 11.05 -21.11
CA ASP A 139 2.28 10.34 -22.20
C ASP A 139 1.41 9.17 -21.71
N LEU A 140 1.33 8.96 -20.38
CA LEU A 140 0.59 7.85 -19.78
C LEU A 140 -0.80 8.30 -19.31
N SER A 141 -1.81 7.44 -19.53
CA SER A 141 -3.10 7.57 -18.84
C SER A 141 -2.96 7.39 -17.31
N GLY A 142 -3.95 7.81 -16.54
CA GLY A 142 -3.96 7.63 -15.09
C GLY A 142 -3.77 6.17 -14.65
N GLY A 143 -4.47 5.24 -15.30
CA GLY A 143 -4.33 3.80 -15.07
C GLY A 143 -2.94 3.27 -15.41
N MET A 144 -2.35 3.72 -16.53
CA MET A 144 -0.98 3.35 -16.90
C MET A 144 0.04 3.87 -15.89
N LYS A 145 -0.13 5.10 -15.38
CA LYS A 145 0.73 5.64 -14.31
C LYS A 145 0.66 4.78 -13.06
N LYS A 146 -0.53 4.37 -12.64
CA LYS A 146 -0.72 3.47 -11.47
C LYS A 146 -0.06 2.11 -11.69
N ARG A 147 -0.29 1.48 -12.86
CA ARG A 147 0.35 0.20 -13.22
C ARG A 147 1.88 0.33 -13.23
N THR A 148 2.43 1.41 -13.76
CA THR A 148 3.88 1.69 -13.72
C THR A 148 4.39 1.85 -12.28
N ALA A 149 3.65 2.55 -11.43
CA ALA A 149 4.01 2.69 -10.01
C ALA A 149 3.98 1.33 -9.27
N ILE A 150 3.01 0.47 -9.57
CA ILE A 150 2.94 -0.89 -9.04
C ILE A 150 4.13 -1.71 -9.57
N ALA A 151 4.43 -1.66 -10.88
CA ALA A 151 5.60 -2.34 -11.48
C ALA A 151 6.91 -1.95 -10.78
N ARG A 152 7.11 -0.64 -10.55
CA ARG A 152 8.26 -0.12 -9.79
C ARG A 152 8.30 -0.66 -8.35
N ALA A 153 7.15 -0.72 -7.68
CA ALA A 153 7.06 -1.20 -6.30
C ALA A 153 7.39 -2.70 -6.19
N ILE A 154 6.98 -3.53 -7.17
CA ILE A 154 7.23 -4.98 -7.17
C ILE A 154 8.57 -5.38 -7.81
N ALA A 155 9.35 -4.44 -8.33
CA ALA A 155 10.58 -4.74 -9.07
C ALA A 155 11.61 -5.55 -8.24
N PHE A 156 11.68 -5.32 -6.92
CA PHE A 156 12.52 -6.05 -5.97
C PHE A 156 11.88 -7.32 -5.39
N GLU A 157 10.71 -7.73 -5.85
CA GLU A 157 9.95 -8.85 -5.25
C GLU A 157 9.73 -8.69 -3.73
N PRO A 158 9.24 -7.53 -3.28
CA PRO A 158 9.07 -7.32 -1.86
C PRO A 158 7.95 -8.21 -1.31
N PRO A 159 8.14 -8.84 -0.14
CA PRO A 159 7.07 -9.61 0.51
C PRO A 159 5.94 -8.75 1.07
N ILE A 160 6.13 -7.43 1.16
CA ILE A 160 5.15 -6.47 1.70
C ILE A 160 4.91 -5.36 0.69
N LEU A 161 3.65 -5.06 0.38
CA LEU A 161 3.25 -3.90 -0.43
C LEU A 161 2.31 -2.99 0.35
N LEU A 162 2.60 -1.70 0.28
CA LEU A 162 1.80 -0.64 0.88
C LEU A 162 1.17 0.18 -0.25
N TYR A 163 -0.14 0.40 -0.17
CA TYR A 163 -0.89 1.16 -1.18
C TYR A 163 -1.59 2.34 -0.51
N ASP A 164 -1.22 3.54 -0.93
CA ASP A 164 -1.84 4.78 -0.47
C ASP A 164 -2.84 5.25 -1.52
N GLU A 165 -4.14 5.04 -1.27
CA GLU A 165 -5.26 5.44 -2.14
C GLU A 165 -5.02 5.01 -3.62
N PRO A 166 -4.87 3.70 -3.90
CA PRO A 166 -4.39 3.23 -5.21
C PRO A 166 -5.35 3.54 -6.37
N THR A 167 -6.64 3.69 -6.11
CA THR A 167 -7.70 3.91 -7.12
C THR A 167 -8.18 5.35 -7.20
N THR A 168 -7.76 6.21 -6.27
CA THR A 168 -8.20 7.61 -6.23
C THR A 168 -7.81 8.37 -7.50
N GLY A 169 -8.78 9.10 -8.07
CA GLY A 169 -8.62 9.88 -9.30
C GLY A 169 -8.70 9.09 -10.59
N LEU A 170 -9.09 7.82 -10.54
CA LEU A 170 -9.38 6.97 -11.69
C LEU A 170 -10.89 6.87 -11.91
N ASP A 171 -11.31 6.64 -13.15
CA ASP A 171 -12.68 6.25 -13.42
C ASP A 171 -12.99 4.86 -12.85
N PRO A 172 -14.28 4.53 -12.60
CA PRO A 172 -14.65 3.27 -11.94
C PRO A 172 -14.15 2.01 -12.65
N ILE A 173 -14.12 1.99 -13.98
CA ILE A 173 -13.70 0.83 -14.76
C ILE A 173 -12.19 0.60 -14.58
N ILE A 174 -11.39 1.66 -14.68
CA ILE A 174 -9.94 1.58 -14.47
C ILE A 174 -9.62 1.27 -13.02
N ALA A 175 -10.33 1.89 -12.05
CA ALA A 175 -10.19 1.58 -10.63
C ALA A 175 -10.39 0.08 -10.37
N ASP A 176 -11.41 -0.51 -10.98
CA ASP A 176 -11.70 -1.94 -10.88
C ASP A 176 -10.55 -2.81 -11.39
N THR A 177 -9.94 -2.46 -12.52
CA THR A 177 -8.77 -3.18 -13.06
C THR A 177 -7.53 -3.07 -12.16
N ILE A 178 -7.36 -1.97 -11.41
CA ILE A 178 -6.28 -1.82 -10.42
C ILE A 178 -6.56 -2.70 -9.19
N ASN A 179 -7.81 -2.78 -8.75
CA ASN A 179 -8.21 -3.68 -7.67
C ASN A 179 -7.98 -5.15 -8.04
N ASP A 180 -8.32 -5.57 -9.28
CA ASP A 180 -8.02 -6.90 -9.77
C ASP A 180 -6.52 -7.20 -9.75
N LEU A 181 -5.69 -6.24 -10.19
CA LEU A 181 -4.25 -6.37 -10.15
C LEU A 181 -3.72 -6.54 -8.71
N ILE A 182 -4.25 -5.81 -7.73
CA ILE A 182 -3.88 -5.97 -6.32
C ILE A 182 -4.20 -7.38 -5.84
N CYS A 183 -5.40 -7.89 -6.13
CA CYS A 183 -5.81 -9.26 -5.79
C CYS A 183 -4.92 -10.32 -6.47
N GLU A 184 -4.59 -10.11 -7.74
CA GLU A 184 -3.74 -11.03 -8.49
C GLU A 184 -2.31 -11.08 -7.93
N LEU A 185 -1.73 -9.94 -7.60
CA LEU A 185 -0.39 -9.84 -7.01
C LEU A 185 -0.33 -10.55 -5.65
N GLN A 186 -1.35 -10.34 -4.79
CA GLN A 186 -1.44 -11.05 -3.52
C GLN A 186 -1.43 -12.57 -3.72
N LYS A 187 -2.30 -13.08 -4.61
CA LYS A 187 -2.44 -14.52 -4.84
C LYS A 187 -1.23 -15.16 -5.50
N ARG A 188 -0.69 -14.53 -6.56
CA ARG A 188 0.42 -15.10 -7.35
C ARG A 188 1.76 -15.04 -6.64
N LEU A 189 2.01 -13.95 -5.91
CA LEU A 189 3.31 -13.67 -5.29
C LEU A 189 3.29 -13.87 -3.77
N ASN A 190 2.14 -14.25 -3.19
CA ASN A 190 1.94 -14.40 -1.74
C ASN A 190 2.40 -13.16 -0.94
N ILE A 191 2.11 -11.98 -1.50
CA ILE A 191 2.49 -10.68 -0.93
C ILE A 191 1.52 -10.31 0.18
N THR A 192 2.04 -9.79 1.29
CA THR A 192 1.22 -9.12 2.31
C THR A 192 0.95 -7.69 1.85
N SER A 193 -0.31 -7.31 1.72
CA SER A 193 -0.72 -5.99 1.23
C SER A 193 -1.40 -5.18 2.32
N ILE A 194 -0.99 -3.94 2.51
CA ILE A 194 -1.70 -2.96 3.34
C ILE A 194 -2.21 -1.86 2.42
N VAL A 195 -3.51 -1.74 2.31
CA VAL A 195 -4.17 -0.76 1.45
C VAL A 195 -4.87 0.27 2.32
N VAL A 196 -4.60 1.54 2.12
CA VAL A 196 -5.40 2.59 2.75
C VAL A 196 -6.29 3.23 1.70
N THR A 197 -7.58 3.35 2.01
CA THR A 197 -8.56 3.95 1.11
C THR A 197 -9.78 4.50 1.86
N HIS A 198 -10.50 5.42 1.24
CA HIS A 198 -11.84 5.84 1.67
C HIS A 198 -12.94 5.25 0.77
N ASP A 199 -12.56 4.53 -0.29
CA ASP A 199 -13.51 3.89 -1.22
C ASP A 199 -13.89 2.49 -0.75
N ILE A 200 -15.18 2.35 -0.37
CA ILE A 200 -15.74 1.08 0.13
C ILE A 200 -15.74 -0.02 -0.93
N ILE A 201 -15.97 0.33 -2.21
CA ILE A 201 -16.03 -0.66 -3.29
C ILE A 201 -14.67 -1.30 -3.47
N SER A 202 -13.62 -0.50 -3.56
CA SER A 202 -12.24 -0.98 -3.61
C SER A 202 -11.88 -1.80 -2.36
N ALA A 203 -12.25 -1.31 -1.16
CA ALA A 203 -11.97 -2.00 0.09
C ALA A 203 -12.59 -3.41 0.12
N LEU A 204 -13.88 -3.54 -0.21
CA LEU A 204 -14.59 -4.81 -0.24
C LEU A 204 -14.06 -5.77 -1.30
N LYS A 205 -13.54 -5.25 -2.41
CA LYS A 205 -13.00 -6.08 -3.49
C LYS A 205 -11.66 -6.71 -3.10
N VAL A 206 -10.76 -5.95 -2.48
CA VAL A 206 -9.37 -6.40 -2.27
C VAL A 206 -9.10 -6.98 -0.88
N ALA A 207 -9.92 -6.65 0.14
CA ALA A 207 -9.61 -6.98 1.53
C ALA A 207 -9.87 -8.44 1.89
N ASP A 208 -8.99 -9.00 2.71
CA ASP A 208 -9.28 -10.14 3.57
C ASP A 208 -9.85 -9.66 4.91
N ARG A 209 -9.24 -8.58 5.48
CA ARG A 209 -9.68 -7.90 6.71
C ARG A 209 -9.73 -6.40 6.50
N ILE A 210 -10.65 -5.74 7.20
CA ILE A 210 -10.83 -4.29 7.15
C ILE A 210 -10.76 -3.70 8.55
N GLY A 211 -9.94 -2.66 8.71
CA GLY A 211 -9.86 -1.83 9.91
C GLY A 211 -10.41 -0.43 9.64
N LEU A 212 -11.22 0.09 10.55
CA LEU A 212 -11.74 1.46 10.49
C LEU A 212 -10.90 2.38 11.38
N LEU A 213 -10.23 3.35 10.75
CA LEU A 213 -9.51 4.42 11.43
C LEU A 213 -10.39 5.66 11.51
N TYR A 214 -10.71 6.09 12.73
CA TYR A 214 -11.57 7.24 12.97
C TYR A 214 -11.13 7.99 14.23
N GLU A 215 -11.08 9.33 14.17
CA GLU A 215 -10.66 10.20 15.28
C GLU A 215 -9.37 9.72 15.96
N ALA A 216 -8.35 9.46 15.16
CA ALA A 216 -7.03 8.97 15.58
C ALA A 216 -7.01 7.55 16.17
N ASN A 217 -8.11 6.81 16.23
CA ASN A 217 -8.22 5.48 16.81
C ASN A 217 -8.58 4.44 15.74
N LEU A 218 -8.08 3.22 15.93
CA LEU A 218 -8.58 2.05 15.20
C LEU A 218 -9.81 1.55 15.95
N VAL A 219 -11.00 1.91 15.44
CA VAL A 219 -12.26 1.73 16.20
C VAL A 219 -12.93 0.39 15.95
N GLU A 220 -12.64 -0.26 14.83
CA GLU A 220 -13.18 -1.59 14.51
C GLU A 220 -12.27 -2.31 13.54
N VAL A 221 -12.13 -3.64 13.70
CA VAL A 221 -11.46 -4.55 12.76
C VAL A 221 -12.36 -5.76 12.55
N LYS A 222 -12.65 -6.09 11.29
CA LYS A 222 -13.49 -7.24 10.91
C LYS A 222 -12.86 -8.00 9.73
N GLU A 223 -13.10 -9.31 9.70
CA GLU A 223 -12.96 -10.10 8.47
C GLU A 223 -13.96 -9.59 7.43
N ARG A 224 -13.60 -9.63 6.14
CA ARG A 224 -14.54 -9.22 5.07
C ARG A 224 -15.86 -9.98 5.13
N ALA A 225 -15.81 -11.27 5.44
CA ALA A 225 -17.01 -12.10 5.56
C ALA A 225 -17.95 -11.70 6.72
N ASP A 226 -17.40 -11.04 7.75
CA ASP A 226 -18.12 -10.63 8.96
C ASP A 226 -18.54 -9.16 8.98
N LEU A 227 -18.35 -8.42 7.89
CA LEU A 227 -18.69 -7.01 7.82
C LEU A 227 -20.17 -6.70 8.06
N LYS A 228 -21.06 -7.63 7.70
CA LYS A 228 -22.50 -7.54 8.04
C LYS A 228 -22.77 -7.41 9.54
N ASN A 229 -21.84 -7.87 10.37
CA ASN A 229 -21.87 -7.80 11.83
C ASN A 229 -21.07 -6.62 12.37
N ALA A 230 -20.80 -5.59 11.54
CA ALA A 230 -20.13 -4.36 11.98
C ALA A 230 -20.93 -3.69 13.10
N GLU A 231 -20.24 -3.12 14.08
CA GLU A 231 -20.86 -2.50 15.25
C GLU A 231 -20.76 -0.98 15.21
N HIS A 232 -19.63 -0.47 14.73
CA HIS A 232 -19.37 0.96 14.71
C HIS A 232 -20.29 1.70 13.72
N PRO A 233 -20.98 2.81 14.12
CA PRO A 233 -21.95 3.49 13.27
C PRO A 233 -21.39 3.96 11.92
N LEU A 234 -20.12 4.40 11.89
CA LEU A 234 -19.49 4.84 10.66
C LEU A 234 -19.22 3.66 9.70
N MET A 235 -18.81 2.49 10.22
CA MET A 235 -18.65 1.28 9.39
C MET A 235 -20.00 0.88 8.79
N LYS A 236 -21.06 0.86 9.59
CA LYS A 236 -22.43 0.62 9.10
C LYS A 236 -22.86 1.62 8.02
N ALA A 237 -22.51 2.90 8.20
CA ALA A 237 -22.83 3.93 7.21
C ALA A 237 -22.08 3.71 5.87
N PHE A 238 -20.81 3.31 5.91
CA PHE A 238 -20.08 2.95 4.70
C PHE A 238 -20.72 1.74 3.99
N LEU A 239 -21.07 0.70 4.73
CA LEU A 239 -21.69 -0.52 4.18
C LEU A 239 -23.08 -0.25 3.60
N LYS A 240 -23.90 0.55 4.27
CA LYS A 240 -25.24 0.91 3.79
C LYS A 240 -25.20 1.65 2.44
N ASN A 241 -24.22 2.52 2.26
CA ASN A 241 -24.03 3.20 0.97
C ASN A 241 -23.64 2.22 -0.15
N PHE A 242 -22.99 1.10 0.17
CA PHE A 242 -22.68 0.04 -0.78
C PHE A 242 -23.91 -0.80 -1.15
N GLU A 243 -24.76 -1.18 -0.18
CA GLU A 243 -25.99 -1.94 -0.43
C GLU A 243 -27.01 -1.21 -1.32
N LEU A 244 -26.91 0.13 -1.41
CA LEU A 244 -27.72 0.93 -2.32
C LEU A 244 -27.18 0.97 -3.76
N VAL A 245 -25.98 0.45 -4.00
CA VAL A 245 -25.30 0.46 -5.32
C VAL A 245 -25.29 -0.93 -5.95
N VAL A 246 -25.62 -1.98 -5.19
CA VAL A 246 -25.79 -3.38 -5.63
C VAL A 246 -27.24 -3.75 -5.64
#